data_9d9c372435f136a75e882be0e1b4d746
#
_entry.id   9d9c372435f136a75e882be0e1b4d746
#
_cell.length_a   1.000
_cell.length_b   1.000
_cell.length_c   1.000
_cell.angle_alpha   90.00
_cell.angle_beta   90.00
_cell.angle_gamma   90.00
#
_symmetry.space_group_name_H-M   'P 1'
#
loop_
_entity.id
_entity.type
_entity.pdbx_description
1 polymer ?
#
loop_
_entity_poly.entity_id
_entity_poly.type
_entity_poly.pdbx_seq_one_letter_code
_entity_poly.pdbx_strand_id
1 'polypeptide(L)'
;GEILVHVITTSQEEHDLESLKEELLALPLEGKIVGIMHIINDSLSDVVQSDETRILYGQDFFYETLLGLRFKISTFSFFQPNSLAAEVLYSIVREYIGDTKDKVVFDLYSGTGTIAQLAASVADEVIGVEIVEEAVEAAKQNAALNNLSNCKFIAGDVLKVLDDLTEKPDVVILDPPRDGIHPKALPKILSYGVDHIVYISCKATSLARDLPAFLAAGYKLCLLYTS
;
A
#
# COMPACT_ATOMS: atom_id res chain seq x y z
N GLY A 1 18.34 -10.43 0.89
CA GLY A 1 17.07 -10.03 1.50
C GLY A 1 16.43 -11.18 2.26
N GLU A 2 15.29 -10.91 2.89
CA GLU A 2 14.46 -11.92 3.55
C GLU A 2 13.48 -12.53 2.54
N ILE A 3 13.14 -13.81 2.69
CA ILE A 3 12.23 -14.55 1.82
C ILE A 3 11.15 -15.18 2.69
N LEU A 4 9.89 -14.91 2.38
CA LEU A 4 8.73 -15.60 2.94
C LEU A 4 8.09 -16.44 1.84
N VAL A 5 8.02 -17.75 2.05
CA VAL A 5 7.50 -18.71 1.08
C VAL A 5 6.05 -19.03 1.43
N HIS A 6 5.16 -18.95 0.46
CA HIS A 6 3.78 -19.39 0.59
C HIS A 6 3.56 -20.62 -0.28
N VAL A 7 3.20 -21.74 0.34
CA VAL A 7 2.75 -22.97 -0.34
C VAL A 7 1.23 -22.96 -0.29
N ILE A 8 0.60 -22.78 -1.45
CA ILE A 8 -0.86 -22.71 -1.54
C ILE A 8 -1.35 -24.02 -2.15
N THR A 9 -2.27 -24.70 -1.46
CA THR A 9 -2.83 -25.96 -1.90
C THR A 9 -4.35 -25.97 -1.74
N THR A 10 -5.00 -26.97 -2.33
CA THR A 10 -6.40 -27.32 -2.05
C THR A 10 -6.49 -28.23 -0.82
N SER A 11 -7.65 -28.26 -0.16
CA SER A 11 -7.96 -29.23 0.91
C SER A 11 -8.23 -30.66 0.39
N GLN A 12 -8.34 -30.83 -0.93
CA GLN A 12 -8.76 -32.09 -1.55
C GLN A 12 -7.62 -33.13 -1.66
N GLU A 13 -6.36 -32.69 -1.49
CA GLU A 13 -5.18 -33.55 -1.62
C GLU A 13 -4.26 -33.38 -0.42
N GLU A 14 -3.63 -34.48 -0.01
CA GLU A 14 -2.57 -34.44 1.01
C GLU A 14 -1.21 -34.26 0.33
N HIS A 15 -0.36 -33.41 0.92
CA HIS A 15 0.97 -33.10 0.42
C HIS A 15 2.03 -33.36 1.50
N ASP A 16 3.18 -33.89 1.09
CA ASP A 16 4.36 -34.01 1.96
C ASP A 16 5.07 -32.66 2.13
N LEU A 17 4.51 -31.84 3.03
CA LEU A 17 5.01 -30.49 3.28
C LEU A 17 6.30 -30.49 4.09
N GLU A 18 6.60 -31.56 4.83
CA GLU A 18 7.87 -31.65 5.60
C GLU A 18 9.05 -31.84 4.66
N SER A 19 8.95 -32.78 3.70
CA SER A 19 9.98 -32.97 2.68
C SER A 19 10.20 -31.69 1.84
N LEU A 20 9.11 -31.05 1.40
CA LEU A 20 9.19 -29.77 0.66
C LEU A 20 9.89 -28.68 1.48
N LYS A 21 9.56 -28.55 2.76
CA LYS A 21 10.21 -27.58 3.65
C LYS A 21 11.72 -27.83 3.77
N GLU A 22 12.14 -29.07 3.96
CA GLU A 22 13.55 -29.44 4.06
C GLU A 22 14.30 -29.11 2.76
N GLU A 23 13.72 -29.42 1.60
CA GLU A 23 14.28 -29.10 0.31
C GLU A 23 14.41 -27.57 0.10
N LEU A 24 13.39 -26.80 0.42
CA LEU A 24 13.41 -25.33 0.33
C LEU A 24 14.50 -24.72 1.19
N LEU A 25 14.66 -25.21 2.43
CA LEU A 25 15.68 -24.71 3.36
C LEU A 25 17.11 -25.10 2.95
N ALA A 26 17.27 -26.15 2.15
CA ALA A 26 18.56 -26.59 1.63
C ALA A 26 19.00 -25.83 0.34
N LEU A 27 18.14 -25.03 -0.27
CA LEU A 27 18.48 -24.29 -1.48
C LEU A 27 19.58 -23.25 -1.22
N PRO A 28 20.58 -23.15 -2.13
CA PRO A 28 21.63 -22.13 -2.06
C PRO A 28 21.12 -20.78 -2.58
N LEU A 29 20.32 -20.09 -1.76
CA LEU A 29 19.72 -18.80 -2.11
C LEU A 29 20.61 -17.64 -1.68
N GLU A 30 20.60 -16.54 -2.42
CA GLU A 30 21.24 -15.28 -1.99
C GLU A 30 20.50 -14.62 -0.82
N GLY A 31 19.19 -14.88 -0.69
CA GLY A 31 18.35 -14.43 0.42
C GLY A 31 18.19 -15.51 1.49
N LYS A 32 17.70 -15.10 2.67
CA LYS A 32 17.41 -16.00 3.79
C LYS A 32 15.91 -16.28 3.84
N ILE A 33 15.51 -17.56 3.80
CA ILE A 33 14.13 -17.95 4.13
C ILE A 33 13.90 -17.68 5.62
N VAL A 34 13.00 -16.76 5.92
CA VAL A 34 12.60 -16.38 7.29
C VAL A 34 11.30 -17.03 7.73
N GLY A 35 10.50 -17.48 6.76
CA GLY A 35 9.27 -18.20 7.03
C GLY A 35 8.80 -19.04 5.84
N ILE A 36 8.08 -20.11 6.14
CA ILE A 36 7.36 -20.94 5.16
C ILE A 36 5.94 -21.10 5.70
N MET A 37 4.97 -20.67 4.91
CA MET A 37 3.54 -20.73 5.23
C MET A 37 2.85 -21.74 4.35
N HIS A 38 1.95 -22.53 4.92
CA HIS A 38 1.00 -23.34 4.18
C HIS A 38 -0.37 -22.67 4.23
N ILE A 39 -0.95 -22.41 3.08
CA ILE A 39 -2.25 -21.77 2.91
C ILE A 39 -3.16 -22.74 2.16
N ILE A 40 -4.28 -23.11 2.78
CA ILE A 40 -5.33 -23.87 2.10
C ILE A 40 -6.30 -22.87 1.50
N ASN A 41 -6.56 -23.02 0.20
CA ASN A 41 -7.48 -22.17 -0.55
C ASN A 41 -8.27 -23.03 -1.56
N ASP A 42 -9.53 -23.26 -1.27
CA ASP A 42 -10.45 -23.98 -2.16
C ASP A 42 -11.30 -23.03 -3.02
N SER A 43 -11.06 -21.73 -2.97
CA SER A 43 -11.80 -20.77 -3.78
C SER A 43 -11.40 -20.84 -5.26
N LEU A 44 -12.36 -20.62 -6.16
CA LEU A 44 -12.12 -20.49 -7.61
C LEU A 44 -11.67 -19.06 -8.01
N SER A 45 -11.48 -18.18 -7.04
CA SER A 45 -11.12 -16.77 -7.26
C SER A 45 -9.60 -16.61 -7.29
N ASP A 46 -9.12 -15.70 -8.12
CA ASP A 46 -7.69 -15.31 -8.16
C ASP A 46 -7.23 -14.55 -6.91
N VAL A 47 -8.15 -14.25 -5.99
CA VAL A 47 -7.83 -13.63 -4.69
C VAL A 47 -7.40 -14.73 -3.74
N VAL A 48 -6.20 -14.62 -3.20
CA VAL A 48 -5.71 -15.51 -2.15
C VAL A 48 -6.52 -15.25 -0.88
N GLN A 49 -7.61 -16.00 -0.72
CA GLN A 49 -8.33 -16.13 0.53
C GLN A 49 -7.82 -17.40 1.23
N SER A 50 -7.77 -17.38 2.52
CA SER A 50 -7.27 -18.50 3.31
C SER A 50 -8.43 -19.12 4.06
N ASP A 51 -8.72 -20.38 3.76
CA ASP A 51 -9.61 -21.21 4.58
C ASP A 51 -8.86 -21.66 5.85
N GLU A 52 -7.57 -21.96 5.70
CA GLU A 52 -6.67 -22.27 6.81
C GLU A 52 -5.25 -21.84 6.47
N THR A 53 -4.53 -21.31 7.48
CA THR A 53 -3.11 -20.92 7.35
C THR A 53 -2.30 -21.54 8.46
N ARG A 54 -1.15 -22.16 8.13
CA ARG A 54 -0.23 -22.79 9.07
C ARG A 54 1.20 -22.31 8.85
N ILE A 55 1.95 -22.07 9.91
CA ILE A 55 3.39 -21.82 9.84
C ILE A 55 4.11 -23.18 9.82
N LEU A 56 4.79 -23.49 8.72
CA LEU A 56 5.66 -24.68 8.63
C LEU A 56 7.06 -24.43 9.15
N TYR A 57 7.54 -23.18 9.03
CA TYR A 57 8.86 -22.77 9.49
C TYR A 57 8.89 -21.28 9.78
N GLY A 58 9.61 -20.88 10.84
CA GLY A 58 9.96 -19.50 11.14
C GLY A 58 8.77 -18.60 11.48
N GLN A 59 8.59 -17.54 10.72
CA GLN A 59 7.61 -16.48 10.95
C GLN A 59 6.71 -16.24 9.75
N ASP A 60 5.58 -15.53 9.93
CA ASP A 60 4.57 -15.22 8.92
C ASP A 60 4.76 -13.86 8.26
N PHE A 61 5.93 -13.24 8.40
CA PHE A 61 6.27 -11.95 7.85
C PHE A 61 7.73 -11.88 7.42
N PHE A 62 8.06 -10.90 6.61
CA PHE A 62 9.44 -10.52 6.30
C PHE A 62 9.60 -9.01 6.34
N TYR A 63 10.84 -8.55 6.34
CA TYR A 63 11.15 -7.12 6.27
C TYR A 63 11.70 -6.75 4.90
N GLU A 64 11.23 -5.61 4.40
CA GLU A 64 11.78 -4.96 3.22
C GLU A 64 12.18 -3.52 3.56
N THR A 65 13.16 -2.98 2.85
CA THR A 65 13.62 -1.60 3.02
C THR A 65 13.37 -0.82 1.74
N LEU A 66 12.63 0.26 1.81
CA LEU A 66 12.38 1.18 0.69
C LEU A 66 12.77 2.59 1.08
N LEU A 67 13.65 3.21 0.29
CA LEU A 67 14.12 4.60 0.49
C LEU A 67 14.55 4.89 1.94
N GLY A 68 15.17 3.89 2.59
CA GLY A 68 15.68 3.99 3.96
C GLY A 68 14.67 3.69 5.07
N LEU A 69 13.39 3.51 4.76
CA LEU A 69 12.37 3.06 5.71
C LEU A 69 12.22 1.54 5.67
N ARG A 70 12.03 0.93 6.83
CA ARG A 70 11.85 -0.51 6.99
C ARG A 70 10.37 -0.85 7.13
N PHE A 71 9.90 -1.81 6.36
CA PHE A 71 8.51 -2.26 6.37
C PHE A 71 8.42 -3.73 6.78
N LYS A 72 7.57 -4.02 7.77
CA LYS A 72 7.13 -5.36 8.10
C LYS A 72 5.98 -5.73 7.16
N ILE A 73 6.17 -6.79 6.38
CA ILE A 73 5.22 -7.27 5.38
C ILE A 73 4.73 -8.65 5.82
N SER A 74 3.45 -8.76 6.12
CA SER A 74 2.81 -10.02 6.50
C SER A 74 2.20 -10.72 5.28
N THR A 75 1.83 -11.98 5.46
CA THR A 75 1.30 -12.89 4.43
C THR A 75 0.19 -12.28 3.56
N PHE A 76 -0.72 -11.50 4.16
CA PHE A 76 -1.86 -10.91 3.44
C PHE A 76 -1.73 -9.41 3.21
N SER A 77 -0.59 -8.81 3.54
CA SER A 77 -0.35 -7.39 3.26
C SER A 77 -0.06 -7.18 1.78
N PHE A 78 -0.74 -6.21 1.16
CA PHE A 78 -0.33 -5.76 -0.15
C PHE A 78 1.01 -5.01 -0.05
N PHE A 79 1.94 -5.38 -0.89
CA PHE A 79 3.20 -4.67 -1.07
C PHE A 79 3.61 -4.75 -2.54
N GLN A 80 4.29 -3.72 -3.05
CA GLN A 80 4.74 -3.71 -4.45
C GLN A 80 5.74 -4.85 -4.69
N PRO A 81 5.50 -5.75 -5.67
CA PRO A 81 6.29 -6.96 -5.84
C PRO A 81 7.73 -6.70 -6.34
N ASN A 82 7.99 -5.52 -6.89
CA ASN A 82 9.32 -5.11 -7.33
C ASN A 82 9.78 -3.90 -6.51
N SER A 83 10.57 -4.15 -5.46
CA SER A 83 11.05 -3.12 -4.53
C SER A 83 11.85 -2.02 -5.22
N LEU A 84 12.70 -2.37 -6.22
CA LEU A 84 13.49 -1.37 -6.94
C LEU A 84 12.61 -0.45 -7.81
N ALA A 85 11.62 -1.02 -8.49
CA ALA A 85 10.66 -0.21 -9.24
C ALA A 85 9.76 0.62 -8.31
N ALA A 86 9.41 0.09 -7.14
CA ALA A 86 8.67 0.81 -6.13
C ALA A 86 9.45 2.02 -5.59
N GLU A 87 10.76 1.90 -5.36
CA GLU A 87 11.61 3.02 -4.95
C GLU A 87 11.64 4.13 -6.00
N VAL A 88 11.69 3.77 -7.29
CA VAL A 88 11.60 4.76 -8.38
C VAL A 88 10.25 5.46 -8.37
N LEU A 89 9.15 4.70 -8.32
CA LEU A 89 7.79 5.26 -8.25
C LEU A 89 7.64 6.21 -7.07
N TYR A 90 8.01 5.78 -5.88
CA TYR A 90 7.84 6.57 -4.67
C TYR A 90 8.78 7.78 -4.59
N SER A 91 9.95 7.71 -5.22
CA SER A 91 10.82 8.88 -5.38
C SER A 91 10.16 9.94 -6.26
N ILE A 92 9.51 9.54 -7.35
CA ILE A 92 8.75 10.44 -8.23
C ILE A 92 7.54 11.01 -7.49
N VAL A 93 6.80 10.19 -6.74
CA VAL A 93 5.68 10.68 -5.91
C VAL A 93 6.15 11.74 -4.94
N ARG A 94 7.27 11.50 -4.23
CA ARG A 94 7.85 12.45 -3.28
C ARG A 94 8.34 13.74 -3.97
N GLU A 95 8.90 13.63 -5.16
CA GLU A 95 9.26 14.79 -5.99
C GLU A 95 8.00 15.60 -6.38
N TYR A 96 6.91 14.92 -6.76
CA TYR A 96 5.66 15.56 -7.13
C TYR A 96 4.94 16.21 -5.95
N ILE A 97 5.04 15.65 -4.75
CA ILE A 97 4.54 16.27 -3.51
C ILE A 97 5.29 17.60 -3.26
N GLY A 98 6.60 17.62 -3.52
CA GLY A 98 7.45 18.77 -3.30
C GLY A 98 7.80 19.00 -1.81
N ASP A 99 8.23 20.22 -1.47
CA ASP A 99 8.51 20.60 -0.09
C ASP A 99 7.21 20.98 0.64
N THR A 100 6.84 20.17 1.63
CA THR A 100 5.57 20.25 2.37
C THR A 100 5.80 20.27 3.88
N LYS A 101 6.97 20.78 4.36
CA LYS A 101 7.37 20.75 5.78
C LYS A 101 6.39 21.40 6.75
N ASP A 102 5.62 22.39 6.29
CA ASP A 102 4.60 23.09 7.07
C ASP A 102 3.18 22.74 6.60
N LYS A 103 3.00 21.58 5.97
CA LYS A 103 1.74 21.20 5.30
C LYS A 103 1.20 19.88 5.77
N VAL A 104 -0.12 19.76 5.68
CA VAL A 104 -0.87 18.52 5.90
C VAL A 104 -1.06 17.81 4.56
N VAL A 105 -0.67 16.54 4.51
CA VAL A 105 -0.81 15.68 3.33
C VAL A 105 -1.83 14.58 3.62
N PHE A 106 -2.82 14.41 2.75
CA PHE A 106 -3.70 13.26 2.79
C PHE A 106 -3.24 12.20 1.79
N ASP A 107 -3.11 10.96 2.27
CA ASP A 107 -2.86 9.78 1.45
C ASP A 107 -4.14 8.92 1.44
N LEU A 108 -4.94 9.08 0.40
CA LEU A 108 -6.23 8.40 0.28
C LEU A 108 -6.04 7.07 -0.48
N TYR A 109 -6.60 6.00 0.06
CA TYR A 109 -6.36 4.60 -0.31
C TYR A 109 -4.95 4.16 0.10
N SER A 110 -4.55 4.47 1.33
CA SER A 110 -3.16 4.40 1.79
C SER A 110 -2.60 2.97 1.96
N GLY A 111 -3.46 1.93 1.90
CA GLY A 111 -3.02 0.55 2.10
C GLY A 111 -2.26 0.37 3.41
N THR A 112 -1.09 -0.24 3.35
CA THR A 112 -0.18 -0.40 4.51
C THR A 112 0.64 0.86 4.83
N GLY A 113 0.26 2.00 4.27
CA GLY A 113 0.82 3.32 4.60
C GLY A 113 2.22 3.57 4.04
N THR A 114 2.63 2.87 3.00
CA THR A 114 3.99 3.02 2.44
C THR A 114 4.23 4.43 1.91
N ILE A 115 3.30 4.95 1.10
CA ILE A 115 3.41 6.30 0.52
C ILE A 115 3.30 7.36 1.60
N ALA A 116 2.33 7.23 2.52
CA ALA A 116 2.19 8.12 3.66
C ALA A 116 3.48 8.26 4.48
N GLN A 117 4.13 7.14 4.80
CA GLN A 117 5.37 7.14 5.57
C GLN A 117 6.54 7.78 4.80
N LEU A 118 6.62 7.56 3.49
CA LEU A 118 7.63 8.21 2.65
C LEU A 118 7.39 9.73 2.52
N ALA A 119 6.12 10.15 2.47
CA ALA A 119 5.73 11.56 2.47
C ALA A 119 6.00 12.24 3.82
N ALA A 120 5.95 11.51 4.94
CA ALA A 120 6.17 12.04 6.27
C ALA A 120 7.55 12.69 6.47
N SER A 121 8.55 12.27 5.68
CA SER A 121 9.90 12.88 5.72
C SER A 121 9.94 14.32 5.20
N VAL A 122 8.92 14.77 4.47
CA VAL A 122 8.83 16.09 3.83
C VAL A 122 7.56 16.85 4.21
N ALA A 123 6.69 16.31 5.07
CA ALA A 123 5.44 16.91 5.51
C ALA A 123 5.45 17.18 7.02
N ASP A 124 4.62 18.13 7.49
CA ASP A 124 4.36 18.35 8.92
C ASP A 124 3.51 17.19 9.48
N GLU A 125 2.42 16.88 8.81
CA GLU A 125 1.54 15.76 9.16
C GLU A 125 1.08 15.02 7.90
N VAL A 126 0.96 13.70 8.00
CA VAL A 126 0.36 12.86 6.96
C VAL A 126 -0.80 12.07 7.54
N ILE A 127 -1.96 12.14 6.89
CA ILE A 127 -3.15 11.38 7.26
C ILE A 127 -3.45 10.36 6.16
N GLY A 128 -3.26 9.08 6.47
CA GLY A 128 -3.61 7.96 5.62
C GLY A 128 -5.02 7.48 5.87
N VAL A 129 -5.81 7.26 4.82
CA VAL A 129 -7.16 6.69 4.90
C VAL A 129 -7.23 5.40 4.11
N GLU A 130 -7.63 4.33 4.76
CA GLU A 130 -7.73 2.99 4.16
C GLU A 130 -8.96 2.26 4.72
N ILE A 131 -9.65 1.51 3.86
CA ILE A 131 -10.88 0.80 4.25
C ILE A 131 -10.60 -0.51 4.99
N VAL A 132 -9.44 -1.13 4.75
CA VAL A 132 -9.05 -2.41 5.33
C VAL A 132 -8.39 -2.18 6.69
N GLU A 133 -9.06 -2.54 7.78
CA GLU A 133 -8.58 -2.33 9.16
C GLU A 133 -7.22 -2.96 9.42
N GLU A 134 -6.97 -4.17 8.90
CA GLU A 134 -5.69 -4.88 9.05
C GLU A 134 -4.54 -4.13 8.35
N ALA A 135 -4.81 -3.49 7.21
CA ALA A 135 -3.82 -2.66 6.52
C ALA A 135 -3.50 -1.40 7.31
N VAL A 136 -4.52 -0.77 7.92
CA VAL A 136 -4.35 0.38 8.81
C VAL A 136 -3.50 0.03 10.03
N GLU A 137 -3.74 -1.14 10.63
CA GLU A 137 -2.96 -1.57 11.79
C GLU A 137 -1.50 -1.87 11.38
N ALA A 138 -1.28 -2.50 10.23
CA ALA A 138 0.06 -2.68 9.67
C ALA A 138 0.76 -1.34 9.39
N ALA A 139 0.03 -0.34 8.87
CA ALA A 139 0.55 1.01 8.64
C ALA A 139 1.01 1.68 9.94
N LYS A 140 0.24 1.58 11.02
CA LYS A 140 0.60 2.09 12.35
C LYS A 140 1.85 1.41 12.90
N GLN A 141 1.93 0.08 12.80
CA GLN A 141 3.09 -0.69 13.24
C GLN A 141 4.34 -0.30 12.46
N ASN A 142 4.25 -0.14 11.16
CA ASN A 142 5.36 0.29 10.30
C ASN A 142 5.79 1.73 10.59
N ALA A 143 4.86 2.65 10.83
CA ALA A 143 5.19 4.02 11.24
C ALA A 143 5.93 4.04 12.60
N ALA A 144 5.48 3.24 13.56
CA ALA A 144 6.17 3.09 14.84
C ALA A 144 7.57 2.48 14.68
N LEU A 145 7.73 1.46 13.81
CA LEU A 145 9.01 0.84 13.48
C LEU A 145 10.01 1.86 12.91
N ASN A 146 9.51 2.81 12.13
CA ASN A 146 10.30 3.88 11.49
C ASN A 146 10.41 5.16 12.35
N ASN A 147 9.88 5.16 13.58
CA ASN A 147 9.83 6.32 14.48
C ASN A 147 9.15 7.57 13.86
N LEU A 148 8.14 7.35 13.02
CA LEU A 148 7.36 8.42 12.39
C LEU A 148 6.17 8.78 13.29
N SER A 149 6.26 9.89 14.00
CA SER A 149 5.20 10.38 14.89
C SER A 149 4.18 11.29 14.18
N ASN A 150 4.49 11.72 12.96
CA ASN A 150 3.67 12.61 12.14
C ASN A 150 2.81 11.88 11.08
N CYS A 151 2.67 10.55 11.19
CA CYS A 151 1.73 9.75 10.40
C CYS A 151 0.54 9.35 11.26
N LYS A 152 -0.67 9.66 10.81
CA LYS A 152 -1.92 9.17 11.35
C LYS A 152 -2.60 8.26 10.34
N PHE A 153 -3.20 7.17 10.78
CA PHE A 153 -3.92 6.24 9.91
C PHE A 153 -5.33 6.00 10.42
N ILE A 154 -6.32 6.14 9.53
CA ILE A 154 -7.74 6.06 9.82
C ILE A 154 -8.33 4.91 9.00
N ALA A 155 -8.97 3.96 9.71
CA ALA A 155 -9.71 2.89 9.07
C ALA A 155 -11.10 3.37 8.67
N GLY A 156 -11.43 3.26 7.39
CA GLY A 156 -12.75 3.56 6.89
C GLY A 156 -12.82 3.84 5.39
N ASP A 157 -14.04 3.83 4.90
CA ASP A 157 -14.30 4.22 3.51
C ASP A 157 -13.99 5.70 3.31
N VAL A 158 -13.11 6.00 2.34
CA VAL A 158 -12.73 7.38 1.96
C VAL A 158 -13.97 8.26 1.84
N LEU A 159 -15.05 7.75 1.23
CA LEU A 159 -16.30 8.50 1.05
C LEU A 159 -16.94 8.98 2.35
N LYS A 160 -16.77 8.21 3.44
CA LYS A 160 -17.34 8.53 4.76
C LYS A 160 -16.35 9.31 5.63
N VAL A 161 -15.09 8.85 5.68
CA VAL A 161 -14.04 9.47 6.50
C VAL A 161 -13.84 10.93 6.15
N LEU A 162 -13.90 11.28 4.84
CA LEU A 162 -13.76 12.68 4.40
C LEU A 162 -14.85 13.64 4.93
N ASP A 163 -16.01 13.13 5.38
CA ASP A 163 -17.05 13.97 5.98
C ASP A 163 -16.74 14.30 7.46
N ASP A 164 -15.96 13.44 8.13
CA ASP A 164 -15.68 13.52 9.57
C ASP A 164 -14.32 14.17 9.87
N LEU A 165 -13.44 14.32 8.85
CA LEU A 165 -12.14 14.96 9.02
C LEU A 165 -12.30 16.47 9.21
N THR A 166 -11.69 16.97 10.28
CA THR A 166 -11.62 18.40 10.61
C THR A 166 -10.41 19.07 10.00
N GLU A 167 -9.35 18.31 9.77
CA GLU A 167 -8.12 18.74 9.12
C GLU A 167 -8.38 19.02 7.65
N LYS A 168 -7.72 20.06 7.14
CA LYS A 168 -7.73 20.39 5.72
C LYS A 168 -6.39 20.06 5.12
N PRO A 169 -6.34 19.26 4.05
CA PRO A 169 -5.08 18.97 3.39
C PRO A 169 -4.60 20.17 2.56
N ASP A 170 -3.29 20.31 2.46
CA ASP A 170 -2.63 21.17 1.48
C ASP A 170 -2.29 20.39 0.20
N VAL A 171 -2.04 19.09 0.35
CA VAL A 171 -1.75 18.15 -0.76
C VAL A 171 -2.56 16.87 -0.56
N VAL A 172 -3.08 16.33 -1.64
CA VAL A 172 -3.74 15.03 -1.65
C VAL A 172 -3.00 14.06 -2.56
N ILE A 173 -2.68 12.89 -2.03
CA ILE A 173 -2.16 11.75 -2.77
C ILE A 173 -3.31 10.78 -2.97
N LEU A 174 -3.43 10.24 -4.18
CA LEU A 174 -4.47 9.29 -4.57
C LEU A 174 -3.80 8.07 -5.19
N ASP A 175 -3.93 6.92 -4.55
CA ASP A 175 -3.53 5.62 -5.11
C ASP A 175 -4.74 4.65 -5.11
N PRO A 176 -5.78 4.96 -5.88
CA PRO A 176 -7.02 4.20 -5.87
C PRO A 176 -6.84 2.81 -6.49
N PRO A 177 -7.77 1.87 -6.23
CA PRO A 177 -7.79 0.55 -6.85
C PRO A 177 -7.89 0.64 -8.38
N ARG A 178 -7.71 -0.51 -9.07
CA ARG A 178 -7.73 -0.61 -10.54
C ARG A 178 -8.93 0.03 -11.22
N ASP A 179 -10.07 0.08 -10.52
CA ASP A 179 -11.29 0.72 -11.01
C ASP A 179 -11.29 2.24 -10.89
N GLY A 180 -10.22 2.83 -10.34
CA GLY A 180 -10.11 4.29 -10.13
C GLY A 180 -10.93 4.77 -8.95
N ILE A 181 -11.14 6.09 -8.87
CA ILE A 181 -11.85 6.71 -7.78
C ILE A 181 -13.35 6.46 -7.90
N HIS A 182 -13.99 6.13 -6.79
CA HIS A 182 -15.44 5.96 -6.77
C HIS A 182 -16.14 7.27 -7.17
N PRO A 183 -17.13 7.26 -8.09
CA PRO A 183 -17.76 8.49 -8.63
C PRO A 183 -18.35 9.44 -7.59
N LYS A 184 -18.75 8.93 -6.41
CA LYS A 184 -19.25 9.75 -5.31
C LYS A 184 -18.13 10.33 -4.43
N ALA A 185 -16.95 9.69 -4.39
CA ALA A 185 -15.81 10.18 -3.61
C ALA A 185 -15.08 11.32 -4.34
N LEU A 186 -14.99 11.25 -5.66
CA LEU A 186 -14.27 12.23 -6.46
C LEU A 186 -14.73 13.67 -6.23
N PRO A 187 -16.05 14.02 -6.26
CA PRO A 187 -16.49 15.38 -5.96
C PRO A 187 -16.12 15.86 -4.54
N LYS A 188 -16.13 14.96 -3.55
CA LYS A 188 -15.71 15.29 -2.18
C LYS A 188 -14.22 15.62 -2.10
N ILE A 189 -13.38 14.82 -2.74
CA ILE A 189 -11.93 15.06 -2.83
C ILE A 189 -11.67 16.41 -3.49
N LEU A 190 -12.34 16.70 -4.61
CA LEU A 190 -12.22 17.97 -5.32
C LEU A 190 -12.72 19.17 -4.50
N SER A 191 -13.69 18.97 -3.61
CA SER A 191 -14.22 20.05 -2.76
C SER A 191 -13.26 20.57 -1.71
N TYR A 192 -12.17 19.85 -1.41
CA TYR A 192 -11.09 20.38 -0.56
C TYR A 192 -10.39 21.58 -1.20
N GLY A 193 -10.41 21.67 -2.55
CA GLY A 193 -9.82 22.80 -3.27
C GLY A 193 -8.32 22.96 -3.05
N VAL A 194 -7.62 21.84 -2.86
CA VAL A 194 -6.17 21.83 -2.69
C VAL A 194 -5.47 22.26 -3.97
N ASP A 195 -4.35 22.95 -3.86
CA ASP A 195 -3.60 23.39 -5.05
C ASP A 195 -2.87 22.25 -5.75
N HIS A 196 -2.62 21.14 -5.05
CA HIS A 196 -1.77 20.07 -5.52
C HIS A 196 -2.36 18.68 -5.25
N ILE A 197 -2.49 17.89 -6.31
CA ILE A 197 -2.93 16.49 -6.24
C ILE A 197 -1.91 15.62 -6.98
N VAL A 198 -1.49 14.55 -6.34
CA VAL A 198 -0.66 13.48 -6.94
C VAL A 198 -1.54 12.26 -7.12
N TYR A 199 -1.74 11.83 -8.36
CA TYR A 199 -2.55 10.64 -8.69
C TYR A 199 -1.65 9.52 -9.20
N ILE A 200 -1.67 8.39 -8.52
CA ILE A 200 -0.99 7.16 -8.92
C ILE A 200 -2.05 6.24 -9.54
N SER A 201 -1.75 5.63 -10.68
CA SER A 201 -2.70 4.73 -11.35
C SER A 201 -2.00 3.54 -11.97
N CYS A 202 -2.37 2.34 -11.54
CA CYS A 202 -1.92 1.10 -12.18
C CYS A 202 -2.69 0.77 -13.48
N LYS A 203 -3.70 1.58 -13.86
CA LYS A 203 -4.54 1.35 -15.05
C LYS A 203 -4.84 2.67 -15.75
N ALA A 204 -4.17 2.91 -16.86
CA ALA A 204 -4.28 4.16 -17.62
C ALA A 204 -5.73 4.54 -18.00
N THR A 205 -6.59 3.55 -18.28
CA THR A 205 -8.00 3.81 -18.64
C THR A 205 -8.82 4.34 -17.46
N SER A 206 -8.50 3.99 -16.23
CA SER A 206 -9.15 4.52 -15.03
C SER A 206 -8.74 5.98 -14.80
N LEU A 207 -7.45 6.29 -14.93
CA LEU A 207 -6.96 7.67 -14.89
C LEU A 207 -7.62 8.53 -15.98
N ALA A 208 -7.68 8.02 -17.23
CA ALA A 208 -8.30 8.73 -18.33
C ALA A 208 -9.80 9.02 -18.12
N ARG A 209 -10.50 8.13 -17.39
CA ARG A 209 -11.91 8.34 -17.01
C ARG A 209 -12.06 9.39 -15.91
N ASP A 210 -11.17 9.40 -14.93
CA ASP A 210 -11.26 10.28 -13.75
C ASP A 210 -10.75 11.71 -14.07
N LEU A 211 -9.74 11.84 -14.94
CA LEU A 211 -9.09 13.10 -15.29
C LEU A 211 -10.04 14.24 -15.73
N PRO A 212 -11.09 14.02 -16.55
CA PRO A 212 -12.03 15.08 -16.93
C PRO A 212 -12.66 15.81 -15.75
N ALA A 213 -12.93 15.11 -14.62
CA ALA A 213 -13.49 15.74 -13.44
C ALA A 213 -12.50 16.70 -12.75
N PHE A 214 -11.22 16.34 -12.70
CA PHE A 214 -10.16 17.24 -12.22
C PHE A 214 -10.03 18.48 -13.11
N LEU A 215 -10.02 18.30 -14.42
CA LEU A 215 -9.95 19.42 -15.37
C LEU A 215 -11.18 20.35 -15.27
N ALA A 216 -12.38 19.77 -15.11
CA ALA A 216 -13.61 20.55 -14.92
C ALA A 216 -13.62 21.33 -13.59
N ALA A 217 -12.94 20.83 -12.55
CA ALA A 217 -12.74 21.52 -11.28
C ALA A 217 -11.62 22.58 -11.31
N GLY A 218 -10.98 22.80 -12.48
CA GLY A 218 -9.96 23.83 -12.67
C GLY A 218 -8.51 23.37 -12.51
N TYR A 219 -8.28 22.08 -12.21
CA TYR A 219 -6.93 21.54 -12.18
C TYR A 219 -6.31 21.48 -13.58
N LYS A 220 -4.98 21.49 -13.61
CA LYS A 220 -4.19 21.30 -14.83
C LYS A 220 -3.29 20.11 -14.66
N LEU A 221 -3.17 19.28 -15.69
CA LEU A 221 -2.15 18.23 -15.72
C LEU A 221 -0.79 18.89 -15.99
N CYS A 222 0.04 18.97 -14.96
CA CYS A 222 1.36 19.61 -15.02
C CYS A 222 2.48 18.63 -15.36
N LEU A 223 2.44 17.45 -14.75
CA LEU A 223 3.46 16.40 -14.90
C LEU A 223 2.76 15.07 -15.12
N LEU A 224 3.33 14.23 -15.97
CA LEU A 224 2.89 12.87 -16.20
C LEU A 224 4.14 11.98 -16.33
N TYR A 225 4.23 10.94 -15.49
CA TYR A 225 5.22 9.89 -15.63
C TYR A 225 4.52 8.58 -16.01
N THR A 226 5.09 7.86 -16.96
CA THR A 226 4.65 6.51 -17.36
C THR A 226 5.87 5.61 -17.45
N SER A 227 5.79 4.41 -16.92
CA SER A 227 6.80 3.36 -17.04
C SER A 227 6.42 2.32 -18.08
#